data_9cecbcdc314e2a88682310208176740e
#
_entry.id   9cecbcdc314e2a88682310208176740e
#
_cell.length_a   1.000
_cell.length_b   1.000
_cell.length_c   1.000
_cell.angle_alpha   90.00
_cell.angle_beta   90.00
_cell.angle_gamma   90.00
#
_symmetry.space_group_name_H-M   'P 1'
#
loop_
_entity.id
_entity.type
_entity.pdbx_description
1 polymer ?
#
loop_
_entity_poly.entity_id
_entity_poly.type
_entity_poly.pdbx_seq_one_letter_code
_entity_poly.pdbx_strand_id
1 'polypeptide(L)'
;MDTIADVQSSVDKRNMPINQVGVKGLRLPLSIICAAGEQHTVADLTMTVALPAEQKGTHMSRFIELMLAQQGSMDFAALQRLTGDMLLKLQATAGRISIRFPFFRRKLAPVTGISSLLDYEVMLSGEILAGVYQHSLQVVIPVTSLCPCSKEISAYGAHNQRSHVTVTLISTEAVAIEEIIDLVELQGSCQLYGLLKRPDEKYVTEYAYDNPKFVEDMVRDVATALKADVRIQSFTVESENFESIHNHSAYALIQYP
;
A
#
# COMPACT_ATOMS: atom_id res chain seq x y z
N MET A 1 -32.87 -32.89 -17.48
CA MET A 1 -32.26 -32.22 -16.32
C MET A 1 -32.95 -30.88 -16.21
N ASP A 2 -33.67 -30.64 -15.14
CA ASP A 2 -34.28 -29.34 -14.91
C ASP A 2 -33.20 -28.30 -14.79
N THR A 3 -33.25 -27.26 -15.62
CA THR A 3 -32.29 -26.14 -15.59
C THR A 3 -32.53 -25.36 -14.31
N ILE A 4 -31.53 -25.35 -13.42
CA ILE A 4 -31.56 -24.51 -12.21
C ILE A 4 -31.66 -23.03 -12.68
N ALA A 5 -32.65 -22.31 -12.17
CA ALA A 5 -32.88 -20.92 -12.57
C ALA A 5 -31.71 -20.00 -12.13
N ASP A 6 -31.20 -19.17 -13.03
CA ASP A 6 -30.24 -18.12 -12.73
C ASP A 6 -30.95 -16.90 -12.13
N VAL A 7 -31.06 -16.89 -10.80
CA VAL A 7 -31.74 -15.83 -10.05
C VAL A 7 -30.96 -14.52 -10.07
N GLN A 8 -29.63 -14.58 -10.21
CA GLN A 8 -28.75 -13.39 -10.17
C GLN A 8 -28.90 -12.53 -11.43
N SER A 9 -29.17 -13.16 -12.57
CA SER A 9 -29.44 -12.46 -13.85
C SER A 9 -30.88 -11.95 -13.99
N SER A 10 -31.74 -12.15 -12.98
CA SER A 10 -33.11 -11.64 -13.02
C SER A 10 -33.19 -10.13 -12.86
N VAL A 11 -34.31 -9.53 -13.33
CA VAL A 11 -34.54 -8.08 -13.23
C VAL A 11 -34.81 -7.67 -11.78
N ASP A 12 -34.13 -6.61 -11.30
CA ASP A 12 -34.44 -5.95 -10.03
C ASP A 12 -35.45 -4.82 -10.24
N LYS A 13 -36.47 -4.76 -9.38
CA LYS A 13 -37.56 -3.76 -9.49
C LYS A 13 -37.32 -2.51 -8.63
N ARG A 14 -36.33 -2.49 -7.80
CA ARG A 14 -36.00 -1.38 -6.88
C ARG A 14 -35.35 -0.20 -7.58
N ASN A 15 -34.83 -0.42 -8.79
CA ASN A 15 -34.18 0.61 -9.63
C ASN A 15 -33.10 1.40 -8.91
N MET A 16 -32.22 0.68 -8.15
CA MET A 16 -31.11 1.26 -7.40
C MET A 16 -29.79 0.62 -7.84
N PRO A 17 -28.88 1.37 -8.48
CA PRO A 17 -27.58 0.84 -8.86
C PRO A 17 -26.71 0.59 -7.64
N ILE A 18 -25.81 -0.40 -7.72
CA ILE A 18 -24.82 -0.68 -6.68
C ILE A 18 -23.45 -0.27 -7.21
N ASN A 19 -22.76 0.64 -6.51
CA ASN A 19 -21.47 1.16 -6.93
C ASN A 19 -20.37 0.09 -6.89
N GLN A 20 -20.41 -0.79 -5.89
CA GLN A 20 -19.43 -1.86 -5.72
C GLN A 20 -20.11 -3.12 -5.16
N VAL A 21 -20.03 -4.22 -5.89
CA VAL A 21 -20.44 -5.55 -5.45
C VAL A 21 -19.39 -6.56 -5.88
N GLY A 22 -19.04 -7.50 -5.00
CA GLY A 22 -18.03 -8.50 -5.31
C GLY A 22 -17.55 -9.25 -4.09
N VAL A 23 -16.29 -9.67 -4.10
CA VAL A 23 -15.65 -10.46 -3.04
C VAL A 23 -14.63 -9.63 -2.28
N LYS A 24 -14.53 -9.85 -0.96
CA LYS A 24 -13.56 -9.19 -0.07
C LYS A 24 -12.95 -10.24 0.87
N GLY A 25 -11.65 -10.09 1.19
CA GLY A 25 -10.97 -11.00 2.09
C GLY A 25 -10.63 -12.36 1.45
N LEU A 26 -10.51 -12.40 0.12
CA LEU A 26 -10.03 -13.59 -0.58
C LEU A 26 -8.51 -13.68 -0.42
N ARG A 27 -8.03 -14.71 0.30
CA ARG A 27 -6.60 -14.94 0.50
C ARG A 27 -6.06 -15.99 -0.44
N LEU A 28 -5.00 -15.61 -1.17
CA LEU A 28 -4.32 -16.49 -2.12
C LEU A 28 -2.80 -16.29 -2.06
N PRO A 29 -2.00 -17.36 -2.29
CA PRO A 29 -0.59 -17.20 -2.57
C PRO A 29 -0.42 -16.49 -3.92
N LEU A 30 0.42 -15.48 -3.97
CA LEU A 30 0.79 -14.75 -5.20
C LEU A 30 2.30 -14.54 -5.26
N SER A 31 2.80 -14.36 -6.49
CA SER A 31 4.14 -13.87 -6.77
C SER A 31 4.05 -12.43 -7.25
N ILE A 32 4.88 -11.57 -6.69
CA ILE A 32 4.94 -10.13 -7.01
C ILE A 32 6.26 -9.84 -7.69
N ILE A 33 6.24 -9.11 -8.81
CA ILE A 33 7.45 -8.60 -9.45
C ILE A 33 7.94 -7.38 -8.67
N CYS A 34 9.21 -7.40 -8.32
CA CYS A 34 9.90 -6.31 -7.62
C CYS A 34 11.30 -6.09 -8.19
N ALA A 35 12.01 -5.04 -7.76
CA ALA A 35 13.35 -4.73 -8.27
C ALA A 35 14.37 -5.86 -8.04
N ALA A 36 14.21 -6.63 -6.96
CA ALA A 36 15.05 -7.80 -6.65
C ALA A 36 14.66 -9.07 -7.43
N GLY A 37 13.66 -9.01 -8.33
CA GLY A 37 13.12 -10.14 -9.09
C GLY A 37 11.70 -10.49 -8.68
N GLU A 38 11.46 -11.72 -8.28
CA GLU A 38 10.15 -12.23 -7.90
C GLU A 38 10.09 -12.55 -6.40
N GLN A 39 9.02 -12.12 -5.74
CA GLN A 39 8.78 -12.42 -4.34
C GLN A 39 7.44 -13.13 -4.15
N HIS A 40 7.48 -14.32 -3.52
CA HIS A 40 6.27 -15.03 -3.11
C HIS A 40 5.71 -14.46 -1.83
N THR A 41 4.39 -14.29 -1.80
CA THR A 41 3.66 -13.74 -0.65
C THR A 41 2.27 -14.34 -0.54
N VAL A 42 1.56 -14.02 0.54
CA VAL A 42 0.13 -14.29 0.68
C VAL A 42 -0.60 -12.96 0.61
N ALA A 43 -1.46 -12.83 -0.39
CA ALA A 43 -2.21 -11.60 -0.62
C ALA A 43 -3.67 -11.72 -0.17
N ASP A 44 -4.21 -10.61 0.34
CA ASP A 44 -5.62 -10.40 0.63
C ASP A 44 -6.23 -9.55 -0.49
N LEU A 45 -7.21 -10.11 -1.19
CA LEU A 45 -7.81 -9.50 -2.37
C LEU A 45 -9.23 -9.00 -2.09
N THR A 46 -9.51 -7.83 -2.66
CA THR A 46 -10.87 -7.29 -2.81
C THR A 46 -11.12 -7.04 -4.29
N MET A 47 -12.18 -7.60 -4.83
CA MET A 47 -12.54 -7.50 -6.25
C MET A 47 -14.00 -7.11 -6.35
N THR A 48 -14.30 -5.99 -7.00
CA THR A 48 -15.65 -5.44 -7.10
C THR A 48 -15.95 -4.92 -8.50
N VAL A 49 -17.22 -4.96 -8.87
CA VAL A 49 -17.75 -4.34 -10.08
C VAL A 49 -18.96 -3.48 -9.75
N ALA A 50 -19.27 -2.52 -10.61
CA ALA A 50 -20.54 -1.79 -10.56
C ALA A 50 -21.66 -2.68 -11.09
N LEU A 51 -22.84 -2.60 -10.46
CA LEU A 51 -24.03 -3.33 -10.86
C LEU A 51 -25.14 -2.35 -11.28
N PRO A 52 -25.67 -2.45 -12.52
CA PRO A 52 -26.76 -1.61 -12.98
C PRO A 52 -28.02 -1.78 -12.14
N ALA A 53 -28.89 -0.76 -12.16
CA ALA A 53 -30.11 -0.74 -11.35
C ALA A 53 -31.10 -1.87 -11.69
N GLU A 54 -31.10 -2.32 -12.93
CA GLU A 54 -32.00 -3.35 -13.45
C GLU A 54 -31.52 -4.77 -13.14
N GLN A 55 -30.28 -4.95 -12.77
CA GLN A 55 -29.69 -6.28 -12.51
C GLN A 55 -29.75 -6.62 -11.03
N LYS A 56 -30.28 -7.80 -10.69
CA LYS A 56 -30.49 -8.25 -9.31
C LYS A 56 -29.20 -8.60 -8.59
N GLY A 57 -28.20 -9.16 -9.27
CA GLY A 57 -26.96 -9.60 -8.64
C GLY A 57 -25.84 -9.91 -9.64
N THR A 58 -24.70 -10.31 -9.12
CA THR A 58 -23.55 -10.79 -9.90
C THR A 58 -23.07 -12.15 -9.39
N HIS A 59 -22.39 -12.90 -10.26
CA HIS A 59 -21.90 -14.25 -9.94
C HIS A 59 -20.57 -14.21 -9.19
N MET A 60 -20.60 -14.42 -7.88
CA MET A 60 -19.41 -14.38 -7.02
C MET A 60 -18.34 -15.41 -7.41
N SER A 61 -18.74 -16.60 -7.89
CA SER A 61 -17.80 -17.65 -8.34
C SER A 61 -16.89 -17.18 -9.49
N ARG A 62 -17.38 -16.28 -10.35
CA ARG A 62 -16.60 -15.76 -11.49
C ARG A 62 -15.36 -14.97 -11.07
N PHE A 63 -15.41 -14.27 -9.93
CA PHE A 63 -14.22 -13.61 -9.36
C PHE A 63 -13.16 -14.63 -8.94
N ILE A 64 -13.59 -15.71 -8.29
CA ILE A 64 -12.68 -16.79 -7.84
C ILE A 64 -12.07 -17.52 -9.04
N GLU A 65 -12.90 -17.90 -10.01
CA GLU A 65 -12.45 -18.54 -11.25
C GLU A 65 -11.42 -17.68 -12.00
N LEU A 66 -11.61 -16.35 -12.04
CA LEU A 66 -10.68 -15.43 -12.66
C LEU A 66 -9.30 -15.49 -11.98
N MET A 67 -9.28 -15.45 -10.64
CA MET A 67 -8.03 -15.53 -9.88
C MET A 67 -7.34 -16.88 -10.00
N LEU A 68 -8.10 -17.99 -10.02
CA LEU A 68 -7.55 -19.33 -10.20
C LEU A 68 -6.98 -19.56 -11.61
N ALA A 69 -7.49 -18.83 -12.60
CA ALA A 69 -6.97 -18.87 -13.97
C ALA A 69 -5.75 -17.96 -14.19
N GLN A 70 -5.48 -17.03 -13.26
CA GLN A 70 -4.34 -16.12 -13.34
C GLN A 70 -3.03 -16.92 -13.26
N GLN A 71 -2.17 -16.73 -14.26
CA GLN A 71 -0.84 -17.33 -14.33
C GLN A 71 0.23 -16.25 -14.29
N GLY A 72 1.38 -16.59 -13.70
CA GLY A 72 2.53 -15.69 -13.62
C GLY A 72 2.43 -14.68 -12.46
N SER A 73 3.46 -13.87 -12.38
CA SER A 73 3.66 -12.92 -11.28
C SER A 73 2.88 -11.63 -11.52
N MET A 74 2.50 -10.99 -10.42
CA MET A 74 1.70 -9.76 -10.41
C MET A 74 2.61 -8.54 -10.51
N ASP A 75 2.30 -7.70 -11.49
CA ASP A 75 2.79 -6.33 -11.67
C ASP A 75 1.63 -5.43 -12.10
N PHE A 76 1.88 -4.15 -12.37
CA PHE A 76 0.84 -3.23 -12.82
C PHE A 76 0.23 -3.63 -14.16
N ALA A 77 1.01 -4.20 -15.08
CA ALA A 77 0.50 -4.64 -16.37
C ALA A 77 -0.40 -5.89 -16.24
N ALA A 78 -0.01 -6.84 -15.39
CA ALA A 78 -0.83 -8.00 -15.05
C ALA A 78 -2.13 -7.57 -14.35
N LEU A 79 -2.06 -6.61 -13.42
CA LEU A 79 -3.23 -6.06 -12.73
C LEU A 79 -4.18 -5.35 -13.70
N GLN A 80 -3.67 -4.60 -14.67
CA GLN A 80 -4.47 -3.97 -15.71
C GLN A 80 -5.23 -5.00 -16.55
N ARG A 81 -4.53 -6.04 -17.04
CA ARG A 81 -5.16 -7.15 -17.78
C ARG A 81 -6.23 -7.83 -16.95
N LEU A 82 -5.90 -8.20 -15.70
CA LEU A 82 -6.82 -8.86 -14.77
C LEU A 82 -8.08 -8.04 -14.51
N THR A 83 -7.94 -6.71 -14.36
CA THR A 83 -9.08 -5.80 -14.16
C THR A 83 -9.96 -5.76 -15.40
N GLY A 84 -9.39 -5.71 -16.60
CA GLY A 84 -10.13 -5.80 -17.86
C GLY A 84 -10.87 -7.13 -18.03
N ASP A 85 -10.18 -8.24 -17.78
CA ASP A 85 -10.75 -9.59 -17.85
C ASP A 85 -11.90 -9.78 -16.84
N MET A 86 -11.77 -9.18 -15.65
CA MET A 86 -12.86 -9.15 -14.67
C MET A 86 -14.10 -8.47 -15.20
N LEU A 87 -13.98 -7.30 -15.82
CA LEU A 87 -15.11 -6.59 -16.41
C LEU A 87 -15.77 -7.39 -17.54
N LEU A 88 -14.98 -7.98 -18.41
CA LEU A 88 -15.49 -8.82 -19.51
C LEU A 88 -16.24 -10.05 -18.97
N LYS A 89 -15.65 -10.78 -18.03
CA LYS A 89 -16.22 -12.00 -17.44
C LYS A 89 -17.54 -11.72 -16.68
N LEU A 90 -17.64 -10.55 -16.05
CA LEU A 90 -18.79 -10.14 -15.23
C LEU A 90 -19.79 -9.26 -16.00
N GLN A 91 -19.48 -8.92 -17.27
CA GLN A 91 -20.28 -8.04 -18.12
C GLN A 91 -20.54 -6.67 -17.44
N ALA A 92 -19.52 -6.13 -16.78
CA ALA A 92 -19.56 -4.87 -16.05
C ALA A 92 -18.84 -3.77 -16.81
N THR A 93 -19.21 -2.51 -16.57
CA THR A 93 -18.61 -1.33 -17.21
C THR A 93 -17.58 -0.62 -16.32
N ALA A 94 -17.60 -0.91 -15.02
CA ALA A 94 -16.66 -0.37 -14.03
C ALA A 94 -16.34 -1.42 -12.98
N GLY A 95 -15.12 -1.38 -12.44
CA GLY A 95 -14.72 -2.29 -11.38
C GLY A 95 -13.31 -2.02 -10.89
N ARG A 96 -13.01 -2.59 -9.73
CA ARG A 96 -11.74 -2.41 -9.02
C ARG A 96 -11.24 -3.72 -8.45
N ILE A 97 -9.92 -3.91 -8.54
CA ILE A 97 -9.18 -4.96 -7.85
C ILE A 97 -8.19 -4.29 -6.92
N SER A 98 -8.15 -4.70 -5.65
CA SER A 98 -7.14 -4.30 -4.68
C SER A 98 -6.48 -5.55 -4.11
N ILE A 99 -5.15 -5.55 -4.08
CA ILE A 99 -4.29 -6.65 -3.65
C ILE A 99 -3.39 -6.14 -2.55
N ARG A 100 -3.63 -6.55 -1.30
CA ARG A 100 -2.82 -6.20 -0.13
C ARG A 100 -1.94 -7.37 0.25
N PHE A 101 -0.66 -7.11 0.53
CA PHE A 101 0.30 -8.15 0.88
C PHE A 101 1.47 -7.61 1.70
N PRO A 102 2.10 -8.43 2.55
CA PRO A 102 3.40 -8.14 3.15
C PRO A 102 4.50 -8.24 2.08
N PHE A 103 5.32 -7.20 1.99
CA PHE A 103 6.48 -7.12 1.14
C PHE A 103 7.74 -7.14 2.00
N PHE A 104 8.70 -8.02 1.69
CA PHE A 104 9.91 -8.18 2.48
C PHE A 104 11.11 -7.61 1.75
N ARG A 105 11.88 -6.79 2.47
CA ARG A 105 13.12 -6.23 1.97
C ARG A 105 14.31 -6.68 2.82
N ARG A 106 15.40 -7.05 2.17
CA ARG A 106 16.65 -7.33 2.85
C ARG A 106 17.30 -6.00 3.28
N LYS A 107 17.58 -5.89 4.57
CA LYS A 107 18.25 -4.74 5.20
C LYS A 107 19.60 -5.19 5.73
N LEU A 108 20.62 -4.33 5.57
CA LEU A 108 21.93 -4.50 6.17
C LEU A 108 22.08 -3.53 7.35
N ALA A 109 22.44 -4.06 8.52
CA ALA A 109 22.69 -3.22 9.69
C ALA A 109 23.83 -2.21 9.40
N PRO A 110 23.74 -0.96 9.89
CA PRO A 110 24.53 0.17 9.36
C PRO A 110 26.03 0.09 9.67
N VAL A 111 26.43 -0.64 10.71
CA VAL A 111 27.84 -0.77 11.15
C VAL A 111 28.35 -2.18 10.89
N THR A 112 27.64 -3.19 11.35
CA THR A 112 28.08 -4.58 11.26
C THR A 112 27.81 -5.24 9.91
N GLY A 113 26.90 -4.65 9.10
CA GLY A 113 26.49 -5.22 7.82
C GLY A 113 25.69 -6.52 7.95
N ILE A 114 25.27 -6.90 9.17
CA ILE A 114 24.47 -8.12 9.34
C ILE A 114 23.13 -7.99 8.60
N SER A 115 22.79 -9.03 7.86
CA SER A 115 21.59 -9.06 7.02
C SER A 115 20.38 -9.51 7.81
N SER A 116 19.24 -8.83 7.60
CA SER A 116 17.92 -9.21 8.11
C SER A 116 16.86 -8.93 7.08
N LEU A 117 15.62 -9.40 7.32
CA LEU A 117 14.44 -9.00 6.58
C LEU A 117 13.63 -8.00 7.41
N LEU A 118 13.05 -7.01 6.73
CA LEU A 118 12.04 -6.11 7.25
C LEU A 118 10.82 -6.20 6.35
N ASP A 119 9.64 -6.21 6.95
CA ASP A 119 8.37 -6.27 6.26
C ASP A 119 7.73 -4.88 6.13
N TYR A 120 7.00 -4.71 5.04
CA TYR A 120 6.22 -3.51 4.72
C TYR A 120 4.84 -3.96 4.27
N GLU A 121 3.80 -3.19 4.60
CA GLU A 121 2.48 -3.43 4.03
C GLU A 121 2.36 -2.72 2.70
N VAL A 122 2.00 -3.46 1.66
CA VAL A 122 1.81 -2.93 0.30
C VAL A 122 0.40 -3.23 -0.20
N MET A 123 -0.20 -2.28 -0.91
CA MET A 123 -1.44 -2.49 -1.64
C MET A 123 -1.29 -1.97 -3.07
N LEU A 124 -1.51 -2.85 -4.04
CA LEU A 124 -1.70 -2.51 -5.44
C LEU A 124 -3.20 -2.45 -5.73
N SER A 125 -3.64 -1.42 -6.42
CA SER A 125 -5.04 -1.34 -6.88
C SER A 125 -5.09 -0.97 -8.35
N GLY A 126 -5.99 -1.64 -9.09
CA GLY A 126 -6.35 -1.31 -10.46
C GLY A 126 -7.85 -1.06 -10.54
N GLU A 127 -8.24 0.02 -11.20
CA GLU A 127 -9.63 0.41 -11.38
C GLU A 127 -9.89 0.78 -12.84
N ILE A 128 -11.04 0.38 -13.36
CA ILE A 128 -11.56 0.89 -14.63
C ILE A 128 -12.88 1.60 -14.33
N LEU A 129 -12.92 2.90 -14.64
CA LEU A 129 -14.08 3.74 -14.51
C LEU A 129 -14.28 4.56 -15.79
N ALA A 130 -15.49 4.57 -16.34
CA ALA A 130 -15.81 5.25 -17.61
C ALA A 130 -14.85 4.88 -18.77
N GLY A 131 -14.36 3.63 -18.80
CA GLY A 131 -13.44 3.13 -19.81
C GLY A 131 -11.97 3.53 -19.62
N VAL A 132 -11.64 4.30 -18.56
CA VAL A 132 -10.28 4.72 -18.23
C VAL A 132 -9.72 3.81 -17.15
N TYR A 133 -8.55 3.21 -17.40
CA TYR A 133 -7.80 2.47 -16.40
C TYR A 133 -6.93 3.39 -15.58
N GLN A 134 -6.92 3.19 -14.27
CA GLN A 134 -6.01 3.83 -13.34
C GLN A 134 -5.47 2.80 -12.35
N HIS A 135 -4.21 2.92 -12.00
CA HIS A 135 -3.62 2.11 -10.92
C HIS A 135 -3.11 3.00 -9.79
N SER A 136 -3.04 2.42 -8.61
CA SER A 136 -2.42 3.07 -7.45
C SER A 136 -1.54 2.09 -6.69
N LEU A 137 -0.48 2.63 -6.12
CA LEU A 137 0.42 1.95 -5.18
C LEU A 137 0.26 2.60 -3.81
N GLN A 138 0.02 1.80 -2.79
CA GLN A 138 0.12 2.22 -1.39
C GLN A 138 1.20 1.41 -0.70
N VAL A 139 2.06 2.08 0.07
CA VAL A 139 3.08 1.45 0.90
C VAL A 139 3.03 2.07 2.28
N VAL A 140 3.06 1.24 3.32
CA VAL A 140 3.22 1.66 4.71
C VAL A 140 4.65 1.39 5.13
N ILE A 141 5.40 2.45 5.42
CA ILE A 141 6.81 2.40 5.72
C ILE A 141 7.03 2.77 7.19
N PRO A 142 7.51 1.83 8.03
CA PRO A 142 7.85 2.12 9.40
C PRO A 142 9.24 2.79 9.49
N VAL A 143 9.32 3.91 10.24
CA VAL A 143 10.56 4.64 10.50
C VAL A 143 10.64 5.04 11.97
N THR A 144 11.78 5.52 12.43
CA THR A 144 11.91 6.20 13.72
C THR A 144 11.66 7.68 13.55
N SER A 145 10.92 8.29 14.47
CA SER A 145 10.87 9.73 14.68
C SER A 145 11.33 10.11 16.09
N LEU A 146 12.15 11.16 16.18
CA LEU A 146 12.65 11.71 17.44
C LEU A 146 12.14 13.13 17.59
N CYS A 147 11.52 13.45 18.72
CA CYS A 147 10.85 14.73 18.96
C CYS A 147 11.86 15.89 19.08
N PRO A 148 11.82 16.89 18.17
CA PRO A 148 12.69 18.07 18.26
C PRO A 148 12.45 18.88 19.54
N CYS A 149 11.21 19.06 19.98
CA CYS A 149 10.89 19.80 21.21
C CYS A 149 11.53 19.19 22.44
N SER A 150 11.39 17.87 22.63
CA SER A 150 11.95 17.19 23.79
C SER A 150 13.49 17.22 23.76
N LYS A 151 14.10 17.17 22.58
CA LYS A 151 15.54 17.34 22.40
C LYS A 151 16.01 18.71 22.86
N GLU A 152 15.25 19.76 22.56
CA GLU A 152 15.64 21.17 22.89
C GLU A 152 15.48 21.45 24.39
N ILE A 153 14.43 20.99 25.04
CA ILE A 153 14.09 21.37 26.42
C ILE A 153 14.67 20.43 27.47
N SER A 154 15.03 19.20 27.13
CA SER A 154 15.46 18.18 28.08
C SER A 154 16.98 18.16 28.25
N ALA A 155 17.44 18.09 29.48
CA ALA A 155 18.86 17.91 29.79
C ALA A 155 19.36 16.46 29.55
N TYR A 156 18.47 15.47 29.40
CA TYR A 156 18.80 14.05 29.36
C TYR A 156 18.43 13.32 28.07
N GLY A 157 18.20 14.05 27.01
CA GLY A 157 17.90 13.49 25.69
C GLY A 157 16.50 13.82 25.19
N ALA A 158 15.95 12.99 24.33
CA ALA A 158 14.66 13.19 23.69
C ALA A 158 13.88 11.88 23.61
N HIS A 159 12.55 11.95 23.70
CA HIS A 159 11.75 10.78 23.39
C HIS A 159 11.77 10.50 21.89
N ASN A 160 11.71 9.24 21.55
CA ASN A 160 11.53 8.77 20.18
C ASN A 160 10.48 7.67 20.15
N GLN A 161 9.95 7.42 18.98
CA GLN A 161 8.92 6.43 18.74
C GLN A 161 9.01 5.91 17.32
N ARG A 162 8.28 4.84 17.04
CA ARG A 162 8.04 4.37 15.71
C ARG A 162 6.96 5.24 15.08
N SER A 163 7.12 5.51 13.77
CA SER A 163 6.12 6.16 12.94
C SER A 163 5.80 5.28 11.75
N HIS A 164 4.53 5.24 11.36
CA HIS A 164 4.13 4.65 10.10
C HIS A 164 3.85 5.78 9.11
N VAL A 165 4.63 5.82 8.03
CA VAL A 165 4.41 6.73 6.92
C VAL A 165 3.71 5.95 5.81
N THR A 166 2.48 6.33 5.50
CA THR A 166 1.69 5.72 4.42
C THR A 166 1.73 6.63 3.20
N VAL A 167 2.29 6.13 2.12
CA VAL A 167 2.28 6.79 0.81
C VAL A 167 1.29 6.06 -0.08
N THR A 168 0.30 6.78 -0.61
CA THR A 168 -0.58 6.30 -1.67
C THR A 168 -0.37 7.19 -2.89
N LEU A 169 -0.03 6.60 -4.03
CA LEU A 169 0.24 7.37 -5.25
C LEU A 169 -0.49 6.78 -6.46
N ILE A 170 -0.74 7.67 -7.42
CA ILE A 170 -1.18 7.36 -8.78
C ILE A 170 -0.09 7.86 -9.72
N SER A 171 0.33 7.03 -10.65
CA SER A 171 1.44 7.34 -11.56
C SER A 171 1.08 7.06 -13.01
N THR A 172 1.77 7.73 -13.93
CA THR A 172 1.67 7.47 -15.38
C THR A 172 2.46 6.24 -15.81
N GLU A 173 3.54 5.96 -15.10
CA GLU A 173 4.44 4.83 -15.33
C GLU A 173 4.63 4.05 -14.04
N ALA A 174 5.12 2.82 -14.15
CA ALA A 174 5.38 1.99 -12.98
C ALA A 174 6.45 2.64 -12.08
N VAL A 175 6.12 2.76 -10.80
CA VAL A 175 7.05 3.15 -9.73
C VAL A 175 7.29 1.91 -8.89
N ALA A 176 8.54 1.55 -8.65
CA ALA A 176 8.87 0.35 -7.88
C ALA A 176 8.55 0.57 -6.38
N ILE A 177 8.11 -0.51 -5.72
CA ILE A 177 7.83 -0.50 -4.27
C ILE A 177 9.07 -0.03 -3.50
N GLU A 178 10.23 -0.53 -3.90
CA GLU A 178 11.52 -0.23 -3.27
C GLU A 178 11.90 1.24 -3.38
N GLU A 179 11.57 1.92 -4.50
CA GLU A 179 11.83 3.35 -4.68
C GLU A 179 11.08 4.18 -3.63
N ILE A 180 9.82 3.83 -3.35
CA ILE A 180 9.00 4.54 -2.35
C ILE A 180 9.52 4.25 -0.93
N ILE A 181 9.92 3.01 -0.65
CA ILE A 181 10.52 2.66 0.64
C ILE A 181 11.79 3.47 0.87
N ASP A 182 12.72 3.50 -0.10
CA ASP A 182 13.96 4.25 0.00
C ASP A 182 13.72 5.75 0.20
N LEU A 183 12.80 6.32 -0.58
CA LEU A 183 12.44 7.73 -0.49
C LEU A 183 11.97 8.10 0.92
N VAL A 184 11.06 7.32 1.50
CA VAL A 184 10.49 7.60 2.83
C VAL A 184 11.50 7.34 3.95
N GLU A 185 12.25 6.24 3.89
CA GLU A 185 13.26 5.91 4.90
C GLU A 185 14.34 6.99 5.04
N LEU A 186 14.68 7.69 3.93
CA LEU A 186 15.60 8.81 3.94
C LEU A 186 15.06 10.04 4.69
N GLN A 187 13.75 10.17 4.81
CA GLN A 187 13.12 11.30 5.50
C GLN A 187 12.89 11.05 6.99
N GLY A 188 12.97 9.80 7.46
CA GLY A 188 12.85 9.47 8.88
C GLY A 188 14.01 9.99 9.73
N SER A 189 13.82 10.10 11.05
CA SER A 189 14.94 10.34 11.96
C SER A 189 15.96 9.21 11.86
N CYS A 190 15.50 7.97 11.68
CA CYS A 190 16.31 6.82 11.31
C CYS A 190 15.43 5.74 10.67
N GLN A 191 16.02 4.91 9.83
CA GLN A 191 15.43 3.68 9.31
C GLN A 191 15.27 2.64 10.42
N LEU A 192 14.37 1.67 10.20
CA LEU A 192 14.28 0.47 11.04
C LEU A 192 15.02 -0.71 10.42
N TYR A 193 15.41 -1.65 11.28
CA TYR A 193 16.15 -2.85 10.92
C TYR A 193 15.59 -4.06 11.67
N GLY A 194 15.51 -5.22 11.03
CA GLY A 194 15.02 -6.44 11.66
C GLY A 194 16.03 -7.06 12.65
N LEU A 195 17.33 -6.71 12.53
CA LEU A 195 18.40 -7.20 13.41
C LEU A 195 19.50 -6.16 13.54
N LEU A 196 19.86 -5.83 14.78
CA LEU A 196 20.96 -4.95 15.14
C LEU A 196 21.87 -5.63 16.16
N LYS A 197 23.15 -5.28 16.15
CA LYS A 197 24.13 -5.57 17.21
C LYS A 197 24.47 -4.29 17.97
N ARG A 198 25.15 -4.37 19.10
CA ARG A 198 25.50 -3.21 19.94
C ARG A 198 26.10 -2.01 19.19
N PRO A 199 27.07 -2.19 18.25
CA PRO A 199 27.55 -1.07 17.45
C PRO A 199 26.49 -0.42 16.58
N ASP A 200 25.56 -1.24 16.03
CA ASP A 200 24.45 -0.75 15.23
C ASP A 200 23.43 0.01 16.09
N GLU A 201 23.10 -0.51 17.29
CA GLU A 201 22.21 0.17 18.25
C GLU A 201 22.75 1.55 18.62
N LYS A 202 24.07 1.64 18.89
CA LYS A 202 24.73 2.93 19.14
C LYS A 202 24.54 3.87 17.95
N TYR A 203 24.84 3.40 16.74
CA TYR A 203 24.72 4.19 15.52
C TYR A 203 23.29 4.70 15.31
N VAL A 204 22.28 3.83 15.31
CA VAL A 204 20.90 4.24 15.04
C VAL A 204 20.36 5.20 16.11
N THR A 205 20.79 5.04 17.37
CA THR A 205 20.41 5.93 18.46
C THR A 205 20.98 7.33 18.25
N GLU A 206 22.27 7.43 17.94
CA GLU A 206 22.96 8.71 17.70
C GLU A 206 22.45 9.36 16.41
N TYR A 207 22.32 8.58 15.34
CA TYR A 207 21.79 9.08 14.06
C TYR A 207 20.38 9.64 14.20
N ALA A 208 19.47 8.93 14.89
CA ALA A 208 18.13 9.44 15.14
C ALA A 208 18.13 10.72 15.98
N TYR A 209 19.02 10.80 16.98
CA TYR A 209 19.16 11.98 17.82
C TYR A 209 19.62 13.21 17.02
N ASP A 210 20.50 13.02 16.05
CA ASP A 210 21.00 14.11 15.20
C ASP A 210 20.01 14.53 14.11
N ASN A 211 19.00 13.73 13.83
CA ASN A 211 17.97 13.96 12.80
C ASN A 211 16.55 14.03 13.38
N PRO A 212 16.26 14.97 14.31
CA PRO A 212 14.91 15.09 14.87
C PRO A 212 13.90 15.53 13.82
N LYS A 213 12.67 15.00 13.89
CA LYS A 213 11.58 15.27 12.94
C LYS A 213 10.24 15.38 13.67
N PHE A 214 9.51 16.47 13.42
CA PHE A 214 8.08 16.54 13.71
C PHE A 214 7.28 15.70 12.72
N VAL A 215 6.05 15.36 13.08
CA VAL A 215 5.13 14.65 12.16
C VAL A 215 4.85 15.50 10.91
N GLU A 216 4.79 16.83 11.07
CA GLU A 216 4.62 17.81 9.99
C GLU A 216 5.82 17.87 9.06
N ASP A 217 7.04 17.80 9.58
CA ASP A 217 8.26 17.76 8.78
C ASP A 217 8.32 16.50 7.94
N MET A 218 7.96 15.34 8.55
CA MET A 218 7.92 14.06 7.87
C MET A 218 7.05 14.10 6.62
N VAL A 219 5.79 14.53 6.75
CA VAL A 219 4.87 14.56 5.59
C VAL A 219 5.29 15.60 4.55
N ARG A 220 5.88 16.75 4.96
CA ARG A 220 6.38 17.78 4.02
C ARG A 220 7.59 17.31 3.23
N ASP A 221 8.55 16.67 3.89
CA ASP A 221 9.78 16.20 3.24
C ASP A 221 9.46 15.07 2.25
N VAL A 222 8.63 14.10 2.65
CA VAL A 222 8.16 13.02 1.76
C VAL A 222 7.35 13.59 0.59
N ALA A 223 6.39 14.49 0.85
CA ALA A 223 5.59 15.11 -0.21
C ALA A 223 6.43 15.91 -1.20
N THR A 224 7.45 16.61 -0.71
CA THR A 224 8.38 17.37 -1.56
C THR A 224 9.18 16.44 -2.47
N ALA A 225 9.64 15.31 -1.94
CA ALA A 225 10.38 14.33 -2.72
C ALA A 225 9.48 13.64 -3.77
N LEU A 226 8.25 13.25 -3.41
CA LEU A 226 7.28 12.66 -4.36
C LEU A 226 6.90 13.63 -5.48
N LYS A 227 6.70 14.92 -5.16
CA LYS A 227 6.37 15.96 -6.14
C LYS A 227 7.48 16.17 -7.19
N ALA A 228 8.71 15.85 -6.88
CA ALA A 228 9.84 15.97 -7.81
C ALA A 228 9.86 14.83 -8.86
N ASP A 229 9.16 13.73 -8.65
CA ASP A 229 9.09 12.61 -9.60
C ASP A 229 7.99 12.87 -10.64
N VAL A 230 8.38 13.10 -11.88
CA VAL A 230 7.47 13.43 -12.99
C VAL A 230 6.51 12.29 -13.37
N ARG A 231 6.78 11.06 -12.92
CA ARG A 231 5.91 9.90 -13.12
C ARG A 231 4.68 9.97 -12.23
N ILE A 232 4.75 10.67 -11.09
CA ILE A 232 3.70 10.73 -10.07
C ILE A 232 2.72 11.84 -10.43
N GLN A 233 1.45 11.46 -10.64
CA GLN A 233 0.37 12.39 -10.97
C GLN A 233 -0.26 13.00 -9.72
N SER A 234 -0.58 12.16 -8.77
CA SER A 234 -1.19 12.55 -7.50
C SER A 234 -0.74 11.63 -6.38
N PHE A 235 -0.77 12.12 -5.15
CA PHE A 235 -0.42 11.31 -3.99
C PHE A 235 -1.08 11.79 -2.70
N THR A 236 -1.13 10.90 -1.75
CA THR A 236 -1.42 11.18 -0.35
C THR A 236 -0.26 10.66 0.50
N VAL A 237 0.21 11.49 1.41
CA VAL A 237 1.21 11.12 2.44
C VAL A 237 0.57 11.30 3.79
N GLU A 238 0.53 10.23 4.57
CA GLU A 238 0.09 10.22 5.96
C GLU A 238 1.24 9.81 6.86
N SER A 239 1.39 10.42 8.02
CA SER A 239 2.31 9.96 9.05
C SER A 239 1.57 9.85 10.37
N GLU A 240 1.69 8.68 11.00
CA GLU A 240 1.20 8.41 12.36
C GLU A 240 2.40 8.10 13.25
N ASN A 241 2.68 8.97 14.21
CA ASN A 241 3.72 8.79 15.22
C ASN A 241 3.12 8.16 16.47
N PHE A 242 3.55 6.95 16.82
CA PHE A 242 3.09 6.25 18.04
C PHE A 242 3.80 6.83 19.26
N GLU A 243 3.30 7.98 19.74
CA GLU A 243 3.93 8.78 20.77
C GLU A 243 4.25 7.96 22.04
N SER A 244 5.53 7.95 22.44
CA SER A 244 6.00 7.13 23.57
C SER A 244 5.62 7.70 24.95
N ILE A 245 5.28 8.98 25.01
CA ILE A 245 4.91 9.69 26.27
C ILE A 245 3.42 10.07 26.35
N HIS A 246 2.62 9.75 25.31
CA HIS A 246 1.18 10.02 25.23
C HIS A 246 0.40 8.74 24.93
N ASN A 247 -0.87 8.71 25.34
CA ASN A 247 -1.77 7.60 25.02
C ASN A 247 -2.57 7.84 23.72
N HIS A 248 -2.04 8.66 22.82
CA HIS A 248 -2.56 8.91 21.47
C HIS A 248 -1.39 9.08 20.52
N SER A 249 -1.65 8.93 19.22
CA SER A 249 -0.68 9.20 18.18
C SER A 249 -0.73 10.66 17.73
N ALA A 250 0.41 11.21 17.30
CA ALA A 250 0.42 12.43 16.49
C ALA A 250 0.21 12.06 15.02
N TYR A 251 -0.54 12.87 14.29
CA TYR A 251 -0.95 12.55 12.92
C TYR A 251 -0.87 13.78 12.01
N ALA A 252 -0.38 13.58 10.79
CA ALA A 252 -0.39 14.58 9.74
C ALA A 252 -0.69 13.94 8.38
N LEU A 253 -1.32 14.71 7.49
CA LEU A 253 -1.68 14.28 6.15
C LEU A 253 -1.45 15.41 5.14
N ILE A 254 -0.90 15.07 3.98
CA ILE A 254 -0.86 15.92 2.77
C ILE A 254 -1.52 15.16 1.63
N GLN A 255 -2.44 15.82 0.92
CA GLN A 255 -2.99 15.37 -0.36
C GLN A 255 -2.52 16.32 -1.46
N TYR A 256 -1.96 15.75 -2.52
CA TYR A 256 -1.54 16.47 -3.71
C TYR A 256 -2.33 15.92 -4.91
N PRO A 257 -3.10 16.82 -5.61
CA PRO A 257 -3.97 16.46 -6.73
C PRO A 257 -3.20 16.13 -7.99
#